data_48bbd39f1365748979b3ecc84216b003
#
_entry.id   48bbd39f1365748979b3ecc84216b003
#
_cell.length_a   1.000
_cell.length_b   1.000
_cell.length_c   1.000
_cell.angle_alpha   90.00
_cell.angle_beta   90.00
_cell.angle_gamma   90.00
#
_symmetry.space_group_name_H-M   'P 1'
#
loop_
_entity.id
_entity.type
_entity.pdbx_description
1 polymer ?
#
loop_
_entity_poly.entity_id
_entity_poly.type
_entity_poly.pdbx_seq_one_letter_code
_entity_poly.pdbx_strand_id
1 'polypeptide(L)'
;SGWLRMKDIDQNNTALSARLSDAKIEYSGNKNAEKVTRDVVLNGFRELRKVQSHLYQNIRLYRYLVAFFVYSMAVQTVMLIATYFGAQEIQWASQSESTTGLIICILLIQLVAIVGATFTSKASAKYGNIPTLIAINAFWIVLCVMAYFITLPIHFYVMAGLVGLVMGGIQALSRSTYSKLLPSSEDTASFFSFYDVAEKIGIVIGMCVYGIIDQITGSPRFAIVFLGLFFVIGLILLRRVPKTAELE
;
A
#
# COMPACT_ATOMS: atom_id res chain seq x y z
N SER A 1 45.54 -25.53 53.58
CA SER A 1 44.53 -25.92 52.56
C SER A 1 43.16 -25.23 52.78
N GLY A 2 42.81 -24.74 53.98
CA GLY A 2 41.55 -24.06 54.23
C GLY A 2 41.46 -22.66 53.64
N TRP A 3 42.58 -21.94 53.59
CA TRP A 3 42.64 -20.56 53.06
C TRP A 3 42.41 -20.45 51.55
N LEU A 4 42.86 -21.42 50.79
CA LEU A 4 42.62 -21.50 49.33
C LEU A 4 41.14 -21.77 49.06
N ARG A 5 40.46 -22.59 49.84
CA ARG A 5 39.06 -22.93 49.69
C ARG A 5 38.13 -21.72 50.00
N MET A 6 38.46 -20.86 50.98
CA MET A 6 37.73 -19.64 51.27
C MET A 6 37.84 -18.60 50.15
N LYS A 7 39.05 -18.48 49.53
CA LYS A 7 39.28 -17.56 48.44
C LYS A 7 38.51 -17.94 47.16
N ASP A 8 38.36 -19.25 46.88
CA ASP A 8 37.59 -19.78 45.76
C ASP A 8 36.08 -19.56 45.98
N ILE A 9 35.59 -19.65 47.24
CA ILE A 9 34.17 -19.37 47.57
C ILE A 9 33.87 -17.88 47.41
N ASP A 10 34.77 -16.99 47.82
CA ASP A 10 34.56 -15.52 47.68
C ASP A 10 34.59 -15.10 46.20
N GLN A 11 35.49 -15.66 45.37
CA GLN A 11 35.51 -15.39 43.95
C GLN A 11 34.27 -15.90 43.24
N ASN A 12 33.73 -17.06 43.62
CA ASN A 12 32.51 -17.62 43.06
C ASN A 12 31.26 -16.76 43.45
N ASN A 13 31.21 -16.29 44.70
CA ASN A 13 30.13 -15.43 45.16
C ASN A 13 30.17 -14.06 44.44
N THR A 14 31.35 -13.50 44.22
CA THR A 14 31.52 -12.24 43.50
C THR A 14 31.10 -12.39 42.01
N ALA A 15 31.50 -13.49 41.36
CA ALA A 15 31.09 -13.78 39.98
C ALA A 15 29.58 -14.04 39.85
N LEU A 16 28.97 -14.71 40.83
CA LEU A 16 27.53 -14.95 40.86
C LEU A 16 26.75 -13.65 41.05
N SER A 17 27.19 -12.76 41.97
CA SER A 17 26.54 -11.47 42.20
C SER A 17 26.63 -10.53 40.98
N ALA A 18 27.76 -10.54 40.24
CA ALA A 18 27.92 -9.81 39.00
C ALA A 18 26.93 -10.31 37.92
N ARG A 19 26.82 -11.64 37.73
CA ARG A 19 25.86 -12.23 36.78
C ARG A 19 24.42 -11.92 37.12
N LEU A 20 24.06 -11.89 38.40
CA LEU A 20 22.71 -11.52 38.87
C LEU A 20 22.43 -10.04 38.64
N SER A 21 23.42 -9.16 38.80
CA SER A 21 23.27 -7.74 38.51
C SER A 21 23.08 -7.47 37.00
N ASP A 22 23.88 -8.16 36.16
CA ASP A 22 23.79 -8.06 34.71
C ASP A 22 22.42 -8.55 34.19
N ALA A 23 21.96 -9.72 34.67
CA ALA A 23 20.63 -10.24 34.33
C ALA A 23 19.50 -9.31 34.81
N LYS A 24 19.64 -8.65 35.95
CA LYS A 24 18.67 -7.68 36.44
C LYS A 24 18.64 -6.39 35.61
N ILE A 25 19.80 -5.94 35.12
CA ILE A 25 19.92 -4.80 34.19
C ILE A 25 19.30 -5.14 32.84
N GLU A 26 19.60 -6.33 32.30
CA GLU A 26 19.03 -6.81 31.03
C GLU A 26 17.50 -6.93 31.10
N TYR A 27 16.95 -7.50 32.19
CA TYR A 27 15.49 -7.59 32.42
C TYR A 27 14.83 -6.22 32.58
N SER A 28 15.48 -5.28 33.27
CA SER A 28 14.99 -3.89 33.39
C SER A 28 15.02 -3.15 32.05
N GLY A 29 16.06 -3.36 31.26
CA GLY A 29 16.19 -2.80 29.90
C GLY A 29 15.09 -3.30 28.96
N ASN A 30 14.76 -4.59 29.03
CA ASN A 30 13.70 -5.19 28.20
C ASN A 30 12.30 -4.66 28.60
N LYS A 31 11.98 -4.51 29.89
CA LYS A 31 10.74 -3.87 30.34
C LYS A 31 10.60 -2.42 29.87
N ASN A 32 11.67 -1.67 29.90
CA ASN A 32 11.68 -0.28 29.43
C ASN A 32 11.47 -0.20 27.91
N ALA A 33 12.11 -1.10 27.14
CA ALA A 33 11.91 -1.20 25.71
C ALA A 33 10.45 -1.55 25.34
N GLU A 34 9.85 -2.51 26.04
CA GLU A 34 8.44 -2.90 25.86
C GLU A 34 7.48 -1.73 26.19
N LYS A 35 7.73 -1.01 27.29
CA LYS A 35 6.94 0.16 27.67
C LYS A 35 7.09 1.29 26.65
N VAL A 36 8.31 1.59 26.18
CA VAL A 36 8.55 2.60 25.15
C VAL A 36 7.85 2.21 23.85
N THR A 37 7.92 0.95 23.44
CA THR A 37 7.24 0.46 22.23
C THR A 37 5.71 0.62 22.34
N ARG A 38 5.13 0.26 23.48
CA ARG A 38 3.69 0.41 23.74
C ARG A 38 3.27 1.87 23.74
N ASP A 39 4.03 2.76 24.35
CA ASP A 39 3.73 4.19 24.40
C ASP A 39 3.85 4.82 23.02
N VAL A 40 4.83 4.42 22.19
CA VAL A 40 4.96 4.86 20.79
C VAL A 40 3.77 4.41 19.96
N VAL A 41 3.34 3.16 20.08
CA VAL A 41 2.16 2.63 19.37
C VAL A 41 0.89 3.36 19.80
N LEU A 42 0.66 3.56 21.09
CA LEU A 42 -0.52 4.26 21.61
C LEU A 42 -0.54 5.74 21.19
N ASN A 43 0.61 6.40 21.17
CA ASN A 43 0.73 7.77 20.66
C ASN A 43 0.44 7.83 19.17
N GLY A 44 0.94 6.87 18.38
CA GLY A 44 0.61 6.74 16.96
C GLY A 44 -0.90 6.64 16.71
N PHE A 45 -1.62 5.78 17.46
CA PHE A 45 -3.07 5.70 17.36
C PHE A 45 -3.78 6.99 17.78
N ARG A 46 -3.27 7.68 18.80
CA ARG A 46 -3.83 8.97 19.24
C ARG A 46 -3.66 10.06 18.18
N GLU A 47 -2.51 10.11 17.54
CA GLU A 47 -2.26 11.04 16.41
C GLU A 47 -3.16 10.74 15.21
N LEU A 48 -3.30 9.47 14.82
CA LEU A 48 -4.23 9.06 13.75
C LEU A 48 -5.68 9.48 14.07
N ARG A 49 -6.10 9.37 15.32
CA ARG A 49 -7.46 9.79 15.74
C ARG A 49 -7.63 11.31 15.71
N LYS A 50 -6.60 12.08 16.02
CA LYS A 50 -6.62 13.55 15.87
C LYS A 50 -6.74 13.94 14.40
N VAL A 51 -5.93 13.33 13.52
CA VAL A 51 -6.01 13.55 12.07
C VAL A 51 -7.42 13.25 11.57
N GLN A 52 -8.02 12.13 11.98
CA GLN A 52 -9.39 11.77 11.61
C GLN A 52 -10.40 12.86 12.01
N SER A 53 -10.29 13.47 13.18
CA SER A 53 -11.19 14.56 13.60
C SER A 53 -11.05 15.82 12.75
N HIS A 54 -9.83 16.16 12.31
CA HIS A 54 -9.59 17.29 11.41
C HIS A 54 -10.06 17.02 9.97
N LEU A 55 -10.02 15.76 9.52
CA LEU A 55 -10.51 15.36 8.20
C LEU A 55 -12.00 15.66 8.03
N TYR A 56 -12.81 15.47 9.06
CA TYR A 56 -14.26 15.76 9.01
C TYR A 56 -14.55 17.25 8.85
N GLN A 57 -13.64 18.14 9.21
CA GLN A 57 -13.80 19.58 9.04
C GLN A 57 -13.56 20.02 7.60
N ASN A 58 -12.74 19.25 6.83
CA ASN A 58 -12.48 19.52 5.42
C ASN A 58 -13.16 18.46 4.54
N ILE A 59 -14.40 18.77 4.14
CA ILE A 59 -15.24 17.84 3.35
C ILE A 59 -14.58 17.41 2.03
N ARG A 60 -13.76 18.26 1.41
CA ARG A 60 -13.06 17.97 0.16
C ARG A 60 -11.97 16.95 0.37
N LEU A 61 -11.15 17.14 1.41
CA LEU A 61 -10.10 16.21 1.80
C LEU A 61 -10.68 14.85 2.22
N TYR A 62 -11.76 14.86 3.02
CA TYR A 62 -12.45 13.65 3.45
C TYR A 62 -12.99 12.84 2.26
N ARG A 63 -13.74 13.47 1.35
CA ARG A 63 -14.29 12.80 0.16
C ARG A 63 -13.19 12.26 -0.75
N TYR A 64 -12.09 13.00 -0.88
CA TYR A 64 -10.94 12.53 -1.62
C TYR A 64 -10.30 11.29 -0.99
N LEU A 65 -10.09 11.29 0.34
CA LEU A 65 -9.51 10.15 1.06
C LEU A 65 -10.38 8.89 0.97
N VAL A 66 -11.69 9.03 1.05
CA VAL A 66 -12.61 7.88 0.87
C VAL A 66 -12.50 7.33 -0.56
N ALA A 67 -12.45 8.21 -1.57
CA ALA A 67 -12.24 7.78 -2.95
C ALA A 67 -10.88 7.09 -3.13
N PHE A 68 -9.82 7.71 -2.58
CA PHE A 68 -8.45 7.17 -2.59
C PHE A 68 -8.40 5.78 -1.96
N PHE A 69 -8.97 5.60 -0.77
CA PHE A 69 -8.99 4.32 -0.08
C PHE A 69 -9.56 3.21 -0.97
N VAL A 70 -10.69 3.48 -1.62
CA VAL A 70 -11.39 2.48 -2.45
C VAL A 70 -10.60 2.13 -3.70
N TYR A 71 -10.13 3.11 -4.48
CA TYR A 71 -9.41 2.77 -5.71
C TYR A 71 -7.98 2.30 -5.46
N SER A 72 -7.28 2.82 -4.43
CA SER A 72 -5.93 2.36 -4.10
C SER A 72 -5.92 0.91 -3.61
N MET A 73 -6.94 0.49 -2.85
CA MET A 73 -7.17 -0.90 -2.49
C MET A 73 -7.17 -1.80 -3.73
N ALA A 74 -7.92 -1.42 -4.78
CA ALA A 74 -7.96 -2.19 -6.02
C ALA A 74 -6.61 -2.17 -6.75
N VAL A 75 -5.96 -1.01 -6.91
CA VAL A 75 -4.64 -0.88 -7.57
C VAL A 75 -3.61 -1.78 -6.91
N GLN A 76 -3.47 -1.68 -5.60
CA GLN A 76 -2.46 -2.44 -4.85
C GLN A 76 -2.75 -3.94 -4.88
N THR A 77 -4.02 -4.33 -4.79
CA THR A 77 -4.41 -5.74 -4.88
C THR A 77 -4.08 -6.30 -6.26
N VAL A 78 -4.47 -5.62 -7.35
CA VAL A 78 -4.15 -6.07 -8.72
C VAL A 78 -2.64 -6.25 -8.88
N MET A 79 -1.82 -5.33 -8.36
CA MET A 79 -0.37 -5.43 -8.47
C MET A 79 0.22 -6.63 -7.74
N LEU A 80 -0.30 -6.94 -6.54
CA LEU A 80 0.16 -8.09 -5.77
C LEU A 80 -0.23 -9.43 -6.40
N ILE A 81 -1.42 -9.51 -7.01
CA ILE A 81 -1.91 -10.75 -7.62
C ILE A 81 -1.52 -10.93 -9.08
N ALA A 82 -0.99 -9.88 -9.76
CA ALA A 82 -0.65 -9.93 -11.18
C ALA A 82 0.30 -11.08 -11.53
N THR A 83 1.29 -11.35 -10.68
CA THR A 83 2.24 -12.46 -10.88
C THR A 83 1.54 -13.82 -10.74
N TYR A 84 0.68 -13.97 -9.73
CA TYR A 84 -0.10 -15.19 -9.51
C TYR A 84 -1.04 -15.45 -10.70
N PHE A 85 -1.77 -14.42 -11.12
CA PHE A 85 -2.64 -14.47 -12.29
C PHE A 85 -1.86 -14.85 -13.57
N GLY A 86 -0.72 -14.21 -13.81
CA GLY A 86 0.13 -14.50 -14.96
C GLY A 86 0.68 -15.92 -14.97
N ALA A 87 1.00 -16.47 -13.79
CA ALA A 87 1.48 -17.85 -13.68
C ALA A 87 0.37 -18.89 -13.94
N GLN A 88 -0.87 -18.62 -13.55
CA GLN A 88 -1.96 -19.61 -13.61
C GLN A 88 -2.82 -19.52 -14.88
N GLU A 89 -3.07 -18.31 -15.37
CA GLU A 89 -4.06 -18.07 -16.41
C GLU A 89 -3.46 -17.92 -17.80
N ILE A 90 -2.15 -17.68 -17.92
CA ILE A 90 -1.47 -17.49 -19.19
C ILE A 90 -0.88 -18.83 -19.66
N GLN A 91 -1.07 -19.13 -20.94
CA GLN A 91 -0.59 -20.36 -21.57
C GLN A 91 0.90 -20.23 -21.96
N TRP A 92 1.76 -20.46 -20.97
CA TRP A 92 3.21 -20.52 -21.20
C TRP A 92 3.61 -21.88 -21.78
N ALA A 93 4.60 -21.93 -22.68
CA ALA A 93 5.06 -23.19 -23.24
C ALA A 93 5.82 -24.07 -22.23
N SER A 94 6.40 -23.45 -21.19
CA SER A 94 7.11 -24.13 -20.11
C SER A 94 7.11 -23.34 -18.81
N GLN A 95 7.41 -24.00 -17.69
CA GLN A 95 7.57 -23.34 -16.38
C GLN A 95 8.73 -22.33 -16.40
N SER A 96 9.80 -22.61 -17.12
CA SER A 96 10.93 -21.68 -17.27
C SER A 96 10.53 -20.43 -18.03
N GLU A 97 9.71 -20.57 -19.09
CA GLU A 97 9.19 -19.44 -19.86
C GLU A 97 8.24 -18.59 -18.98
N SER A 98 7.38 -19.20 -18.21
CA SER A 98 6.51 -18.51 -17.25
C SER A 98 7.32 -17.65 -16.28
N THR A 99 8.31 -18.24 -15.62
CA THR A 99 9.15 -17.51 -14.64
C THR A 99 9.89 -16.34 -15.29
N THR A 100 10.52 -16.58 -16.43
CA THR A 100 11.26 -15.54 -17.18
C THR A 100 10.31 -14.45 -17.69
N GLY A 101 9.17 -14.84 -18.24
CA GLY A 101 8.16 -13.91 -18.76
C GLY A 101 7.59 -13.01 -17.67
N LEU A 102 7.30 -13.55 -16.49
CA LEU A 102 6.81 -12.77 -15.34
C LEU A 102 7.86 -11.76 -14.85
N ILE A 103 9.14 -12.15 -14.79
CA ILE A 103 10.24 -11.23 -14.47
C ILE A 103 10.32 -10.09 -15.49
N ILE A 104 10.24 -10.43 -16.78
CA ILE A 104 10.22 -9.41 -17.87
C ILE A 104 9.03 -8.48 -17.70
N CYS A 105 7.84 -8.98 -17.38
CA CYS A 105 6.66 -8.15 -17.13
C CYS A 105 6.86 -7.18 -15.96
N ILE A 106 7.44 -7.63 -14.85
CA ILE A 106 7.73 -6.76 -13.69
C ILE A 106 8.69 -5.63 -14.11
N LEU A 107 9.77 -5.95 -14.83
CA LEU A 107 10.73 -4.95 -15.31
C LEU A 107 10.07 -3.99 -16.31
N LEU A 108 9.25 -4.50 -17.22
CA LEU A 108 8.51 -3.70 -18.19
C LEU A 108 7.57 -2.72 -17.49
N ILE A 109 6.81 -3.17 -16.50
CA ILE A 109 5.92 -2.30 -15.69
C ILE A 109 6.73 -1.17 -15.08
N GLN A 110 7.88 -1.45 -14.46
CA GLN A 110 8.70 -0.42 -13.80
C GLN A 110 9.25 0.61 -14.77
N LEU A 111 9.77 0.16 -15.92
CA LEU A 111 10.30 1.06 -16.95
C LEU A 111 9.21 1.94 -17.56
N VAL A 112 8.08 1.34 -17.92
CA VAL A 112 6.96 2.07 -18.51
C VAL A 112 6.29 2.99 -17.49
N ALA A 113 6.31 2.67 -16.20
CA ALA A 113 5.76 3.52 -15.14
C ALA A 113 6.45 4.90 -15.05
N ILE A 114 7.75 4.98 -15.37
CA ILE A 114 8.47 6.27 -15.42
C ILE A 114 7.88 7.16 -16.51
N VAL A 115 7.66 6.59 -17.69
CA VAL A 115 7.04 7.29 -18.84
C VAL A 115 5.61 7.67 -18.49
N GLY A 116 4.85 6.75 -17.91
CA GLY A 116 3.46 6.96 -17.47
C GLY A 116 3.31 8.08 -16.45
N ALA A 117 4.20 8.15 -15.45
CA ALA A 117 4.23 9.23 -14.46
C ALA A 117 4.45 10.59 -15.13
N THR A 118 5.32 10.67 -16.14
CA THR A 118 5.59 11.90 -16.91
C THR A 118 4.35 12.35 -17.70
N PHE A 119 3.69 11.43 -18.41
CA PHE A 119 2.45 11.74 -19.12
C PHE A 119 1.33 12.18 -18.19
N THR A 120 1.16 11.48 -17.08
CA THR A 120 0.15 11.83 -16.05
C THR A 120 0.41 13.20 -15.45
N SER A 121 1.67 13.56 -15.17
CA SER A 121 2.05 14.87 -14.67
C SER A 121 1.67 15.98 -15.66
N LYS A 122 1.95 15.81 -16.96
CA LYS A 122 1.56 16.78 -17.99
C LYS A 122 0.04 16.89 -18.14
N ALA A 123 -0.67 15.76 -18.11
CA ALA A 123 -2.13 15.74 -18.17
C ALA A 123 -2.74 16.45 -16.93
N SER A 124 -2.21 16.18 -15.75
CA SER A 124 -2.64 16.82 -14.52
C SER A 124 -2.38 18.34 -14.50
N ALA A 125 -1.27 18.80 -15.06
CA ALA A 125 -0.99 20.22 -15.21
C ALA A 125 -1.99 20.93 -16.14
N LYS A 126 -2.48 20.23 -17.19
CA LYS A 126 -3.42 20.79 -18.16
C LYS A 126 -4.89 20.69 -17.72
N TYR A 127 -5.30 19.54 -17.21
CA TYR A 127 -6.70 19.23 -16.92
C TYR A 127 -7.05 19.26 -15.42
N GLY A 128 -6.04 19.34 -14.56
CA GLY A 128 -6.19 19.23 -13.11
C GLY A 128 -6.04 17.81 -12.57
N ASN A 129 -5.81 17.70 -11.26
CA ASN A 129 -5.50 16.42 -10.63
C ASN A 129 -6.71 15.47 -10.61
N ILE A 130 -7.88 15.95 -10.18
CA ILE A 130 -9.09 15.10 -10.02
C ILE A 130 -9.59 14.56 -11.37
N PRO A 131 -9.73 15.36 -12.45
CA PRO A 131 -10.11 14.83 -13.75
C PRO A 131 -9.13 13.81 -14.31
N THR A 132 -7.83 14.03 -14.09
CA THR A 132 -6.80 13.08 -14.53
C THR A 132 -6.89 11.77 -13.75
N LEU A 133 -7.13 11.80 -12.42
CA LEU A 133 -7.38 10.59 -11.63
C LEU A 133 -8.63 9.84 -12.09
N ILE A 134 -9.69 10.54 -12.44
CA ILE A 134 -10.93 9.95 -12.99
C ILE A 134 -10.60 9.21 -14.30
N ALA A 135 -9.84 9.83 -15.21
CA ALA A 135 -9.44 9.20 -16.46
C ALA A 135 -8.58 7.94 -16.23
N ILE A 136 -7.63 7.99 -15.30
CA ILE A 136 -6.79 6.84 -14.95
C ILE A 136 -7.63 5.72 -14.33
N ASN A 137 -8.56 6.02 -13.43
CA ASN A 137 -9.47 5.01 -12.86
C ASN A 137 -10.37 4.38 -13.94
N ALA A 138 -10.86 5.17 -14.91
CA ALA A 138 -11.62 4.63 -16.04
C ALA A 138 -10.75 3.67 -16.88
N PHE A 139 -9.48 4.02 -17.09
CA PHE A 139 -8.55 3.13 -17.80
C PHE A 139 -8.28 1.83 -17.03
N TRP A 140 -8.18 1.87 -15.69
CA TRP A 140 -8.06 0.67 -14.85
C TRP A 140 -9.27 -0.26 -14.98
N ILE A 141 -10.48 0.27 -15.11
CA ILE A 141 -11.68 -0.53 -15.37
C ILE A 141 -11.52 -1.32 -16.67
N VAL A 142 -11.05 -0.65 -17.74
CA VAL A 142 -10.80 -1.28 -19.02
C VAL A 142 -9.76 -2.39 -18.90
N LEU A 143 -8.65 -2.15 -18.16
CA LEU A 143 -7.62 -3.16 -17.92
C LEU A 143 -8.16 -4.39 -17.17
N CYS A 144 -9.00 -4.20 -16.14
CA CYS A 144 -9.63 -5.31 -15.42
C CYS A 144 -10.54 -6.15 -16.34
N VAL A 145 -11.29 -5.51 -17.25
CA VAL A 145 -12.11 -6.21 -18.24
C VAL A 145 -11.25 -6.93 -19.27
N MET A 146 -10.19 -6.29 -19.76
CA MET A 146 -9.25 -6.92 -20.72
C MET A 146 -8.56 -8.14 -20.11
N ALA A 147 -8.22 -8.10 -18.82
CA ALA A 147 -7.59 -9.22 -18.11
C ALA A 147 -8.41 -10.53 -18.21
N TYR A 148 -9.72 -10.43 -18.32
CA TYR A 148 -10.60 -11.61 -18.48
C TYR A 148 -10.34 -12.37 -19.80
N PHE A 149 -9.98 -11.66 -20.87
CA PHE A 149 -9.83 -12.23 -22.22
C PHE A 149 -8.40 -12.67 -22.55
N ILE A 150 -7.43 -12.34 -21.70
CA ILE A 150 -6.02 -12.63 -21.95
C ILE A 150 -5.71 -14.08 -21.66
N THR A 151 -5.09 -14.78 -22.64
CA THR A 151 -4.65 -16.16 -22.54
C THR A 151 -3.22 -16.38 -23.01
N LEU A 152 -2.72 -15.55 -23.94
CA LEU A 152 -1.41 -15.71 -24.58
C LEU A 152 -0.36 -14.81 -23.90
N PRO A 153 0.92 -15.25 -23.84
CA PRO A 153 2.02 -14.47 -23.29
C PRO A 153 2.16 -13.08 -23.90
N ILE A 154 1.99 -12.95 -25.23
CA ILE A 154 2.13 -11.66 -25.93
C ILE A 154 1.08 -10.64 -25.43
N HIS A 155 -0.18 -11.08 -25.21
CA HIS A 155 -1.22 -10.22 -24.69
C HIS A 155 -0.90 -9.78 -23.25
N PHE A 156 -0.28 -10.68 -22.46
CA PHE A 156 0.12 -10.37 -21.09
C PHE A 156 1.26 -9.35 -21.04
N TYR A 157 2.24 -9.40 -21.95
CA TYR A 157 3.27 -8.36 -22.09
C TYR A 157 2.67 -6.99 -22.45
N VAL A 158 1.73 -6.95 -23.40
CA VAL A 158 1.04 -5.71 -23.77
C VAL A 158 0.27 -5.15 -22.56
N MET A 159 -0.45 -6.02 -21.83
CA MET A 159 -1.16 -5.64 -20.60
C MET A 159 -0.20 -5.09 -19.57
N ALA A 160 0.95 -5.73 -19.32
CA ALA A 160 1.97 -5.26 -18.38
C ALA A 160 2.46 -3.85 -18.76
N GLY A 161 2.68 -3.58 -20.05
CA GLY A 161 3.01 -2.24 -20.52
C GLY A 161 1.91 -1.20 -20.24
N LEU A 162 0.66 -1.53 -20.52
CA LEU A 162 -0.49 -0.65 -20.24
C LEU A 162 -0.69 -0.40 -18.73
N VAL A 163 -0.53 -1.44 -17.90
CA VAL A 163 -0.54 -1.32 -16.44
C VAL A 163 0.57 -0.40 -15.96
N GLY A 164 1.80 -0.59 -16.48
CA GLY A 164 2.93 0.29 -16.15
C GLY A 164 2.62 1.76 -16.45
N LEU A 165 2.03 2.04 -17.62
CA LEU A 165 1.70 3.40 -18.04
C LEU A 165 0.80 4.15 -17.04
N VAL A 166 -0.19 3.48 -16.47
CA VAL A 166 -1.13 4.11 -15.54
C VAL A 166 -0.72 3.99 -14.09
N MET A 167 0.08 2.97 -13.72
CA MET A 167 0.46 2.71 -12.34
C MET A 167 1.35 3.80 -11.75
N GLY A 168 2.44 4.17 -12.43
CA GLY A 168 3.33 5.22 -11.95
C GLY A 168 2.59 6.55 -11.81
N GLY A 169 1.69 6.83 -12.76
CA GLY A 169 0.85 8.02 -12.77
C GLY A 169 -0.13 8.08 -11.60
N ILE A 170 -0.88 7.00 -11.33
CA ILE A 170 -1.91 7.00 -10.28
C ILE A 170 -1.30 7.18 -8.89
N GLN A 171 -0.18 6.52 -8.60
CA GLN A 171 0.50 6.63 -7.30
C GLN A 171 1.06 8.03 -7.07
N ALA A 172 1.81 8.59 -8.03
CA ALA A 172 2.39 9.92 -7.92
C ALA A 172 1.30 11.00 -7.83
N LEU A 173 0.27 10.91 -8.68
CA LEU A 173 -0.81 11.90 -8.73
C LEU A 173 -1.71 11.82 -7.50
N SER A 174 -1.98 10.63 -6.96
CA SER A 174 -2.74 10.48 -5.73
C SER A 174 -2.07 11.15 -4.55
N ARG A 175 -0.77 10.91 -4.35
CA ARG A 175 0.01 11.53 -3.28
C ARG A 175 0.14 13.04 -3.46
N SER A 176 0.36 13.53 -4.69
CA SER A 176 0.38 14.95 -5.02
C SER A 176 -0.98 15.63 -4.79
N THR A 177 -2.08 14.96 -5.13
CA THR A 177 -3.42 15.50 -4.90
C THR A 177 -3.73 15.60 -3.41
N TYR A 178 -3.37 14.57 -2.64
CA TYR A 178 -3.51 14.58 -1.19
C TYR A 178 -2.74 15.75 -0.56
N SER A 179 -1.46 15.91 -0.93
CA SER A 179 -0.63 17.02 -0.46
C SER A 179 -1.24 18.41 -0.72
N LYS A 180 -1.86 18.60 -1.90
CA LYS A 180 -2.51 19.87 -2.26
C LYS A 180 -3.82 20.14 -1.52
N LEU A 181 -4.46 19.09 -0.99
CA LEU A 181 -5.71 19.19 -0.23
C LEU A 181 -5.49 19.34 1.27
N LEU A 182 -4.28 19.12 1.75
CA LEU A 182 -3.94 19.30 3.16
C LEU A 182 -4.07 20.76 3.58
N PRO A 183 -4.62 21.01 4.79
CA PRO A 183 -4.55 22.34 5.38
C PRO A 183 -3.09 22.75 5.62
N SER A 184 -2.81 24.05 5.60
CA SER A 184 -1.52 24.59 5.99
C SER A 184 -1.33 24.43 7.51
N SER A 185 -0.97 23.23 7.96
CA SER A 185 -0.71 22.88 9.35
C SER A 185 0.75 22.48 9.54
N GLU A 186 1.27 22.68 10.76
CA GLU A 186 2.62 22.26 11.11
C GLU A 186 2.80 20.73 11.16
N ASP A 187 1.71 19.95 11.22
CA ASP A 187 1.71 18.49 11.40
C ASP A 187 1.45 17.70 10.10
N THR A 188 2.12 18.10 9.02
CA THR A 188 2.02 17.42 7.72
C THR A 188 2.45 15.94 7.80
N ALA A 189 3.37 15.59 8.70
CA ALA A 189 3.86 14.22 8.86
C ALA A 189 2.77 13.25 9.33
N SER A 190 1.94 13.64 10.30
CA SER A 190 0.84 12.82 10.81
C SER A 190 -0.24 12.57 9.74
N PHE A 191 -0.51 13.57 8.88
CA PHE A 191 -1.44 13.40 7.75
C PHE A 191 -0.90 12.40 6.72
N PHE A 192 0.38 12.44 6.36
CA PHE A 192 0.97 11.44 5.46
C PHE A 192 1.03 10.05 6.09
N SER A 193 1.29 9.95 7.39
CA SER A 193 1.21 8.68 8.11
C SER A 193 -0.21 8.07 8.05
N PHE A 194 -1.24 8.91 8.19
CA PHE A 194 -2.64 8.45 8.03
C PHE A 194 -2.92 7.94 6.62
N TYR A 195 -2.43 8.64 5.60
CA TYR A 195 -2.54 8.21 4.20
C TYR A 195 -1.90 6.84 3.96
N ASP A 196 -0.66 6.65 4.45
CA ASP A 196 0.08 5.40 4.29
C ASP A 196 -0.59 4.24 5.08
N VAL A 197 -1.10 4.50 6.28
CA VAL A 197 -1.87 3.50 7.07
C VAL A 197 -3.16 3.11 6.35
N ALA A 198 -3.90 4.09 5.82
CA ALA A 198 -5.13 3.83 5.07
C ALA A 198 -4.83 2.96 3.83
N GLU A 199 -3.74 3.23 3.10
CA GLU A 199 -3.29 2.42 1.98
C GLU A 199 -2.99 0.97 2.40
N LYS A 200 -2.27 0.75 3.51
CA LYS A 200 -1.93 -0.59 4.01
C LYS A 200 -3.17 -1.38 4.47
N ILE A 201 -4.09 -0.73 5.15
CA ILE A 201 -5.38 -1.35 5.51
C ILE A 201 -6.15 -1.73 4.24
N GLY A 202 -6.16 -0.85 3.24
CA GLY A 202 -6.77 -1.14 1.93
C GLY A 202 -6.19 -2.39 1.28
N ILE A 203 -4.87 -2.57 1.29
CA ILE A 203 -4.21 -3.78 0.75
C ILE A 203 -4.75 -5.04 1.43
N VAL A 204 -4.81 -5.06 2.76
CA VAL A 204 -5.29 -6.24 3.51
C VAL A 204 -6.73 -6.56 3.14
N ILE A 205 -7.61 -5.56 3.12
CA ILE A 205 -9.03 -5.74 2.75
C ILE A 205 -9.14 -6.22 1.31
N GLY A 206 -8.42 -5.61 0.38
CA GLY A 206 -8.44 -5.97 -1.04
C GLY A 206 -7.99 -7.41 -1.28
N MET A 207 -6.92 -7.85 -0.62
CA MET A 207 -6.45 -9.23 -0.70
C MET A 207 -7.45 -10.23 -0.10
N CYS A 208 -8.10 -9.90 1.02
CA CYS A 208 -9.16 -10.74 1.58
C CYS A 208 -10.35 -10.86 0.61
N VAL A 209 -10.81 -9.74 0.04
CA VAL A 209 -11.91 -9.72 -0.93
C VAL A 209 -11.54 -10.53 -2.17
N TYR A 210 -10.34 -10.34 -2.71
CA TYR A 210 -9.86 -11.12 -3.84
C TYR A 210 -9.86 -12.63 -3.54
N GLY A 211 -9.26 -13.04 -2.41
CA GLY A 211 -9.18 -14.46 -2.02
C GLY A 211 -10.53 -15.10 -1.81
N ILE A 212 -11.50 -14.40 -1.23
CA ILE A 212 -12.87 -14.90 -1.05
C ILE A 212 -13.54 -15.12 -2.43
N ILE A 213 -13.40 -14.16 -3.34
CA ILE A 213 -14.02 -14.25 -4.67
C ILE A 213 -13.37 -15.34 -5.50
N ASP A 214 -12.05 -15.46 -5.47
CA ASP A 214 -11.30 -16.51 -6.13
C ASP A 214 -11.74 -17.89 -5.64
N GLN A 215 -11.91 -18.08 -4.33
CA GLN A 215 -12.41 -19.33 -3.75
C GLN A 215 -13.86 -19.66 -4.16
N ILE A 216 -14.74 -18.66 -4.18
CA ILE A 216 -16.17 -18.87 -4.51
C ILE A 216 -16.35 -19.14 -6.00
N THR A 217 -15.61 -18.43 -6.85
CA THR A 217 -15.76 -18.54 -8.31
C THR A 217 -14.86 -19.61 -8.93
N GLY A 218 -13.81 -20.02 -8.21
CA GLY A 218 -12.80 -20.96 -8.72
C GLY A 218 -11.99 -20.39 -9.88
N SER A 219 -11.98 -19.05 -10.07
CA SER A 219 -11.32 -18.41 -11.20
C SER A 219 -10.72 -17.04 -10.84
N PRO A 220 -9.40 -16.90 -10.91
CA PRO A 220 -8.71 -15.63 -10.74
C PRO A 220 -9.21 -14.51 -11.68
N ARG A 221 -9.72 -14.89 -12.87
CA ARG A 221 -10.26 -13.94 -13.86
C ARG A 221 -11.47 -13.20 -13.35
N PHE A 222 -12.41 -13.90 -12.74
CA PHE A 222 -13.60 -13.28 -12.14
C PHE A 222 -13.22 -12.40 -10.95
N ALA A 223 -12.24 -12.81 -10.15
CA ALA A 223 -11.77 -12.01 -9.03
C ALA A 223 -11.17 -10.67 -9.48
N ILE A 224 -10.38 -10.64 -10.57
CA ILE A 224 -9.85 -9.39 -11.14
C ILE A 224 -10.97 -8.51 -11.70
N VAL A 225 -11.92 -9.06 -12.43
CA VAL A 225 -13.06 -8.28 -12.94
C VAL A 225 -13.86 -7.68 -11.79
N PHE A 226 -14.04 -8.42 -10.71
CA PHE A 226 -14.71 -7.92 -9.51
C PHE A 226 -13.96 -6.76 -8.86
N LEU A 227 -12.61 -6.80 -8.84
CA LEU A 227 -11.81 -5.65 -8.40
C LEU A 227 -12.09 -4.41 -9.26
N GLY A 228 -12.49 -4.58 -10.52
CA GLY A 228 -12.96 -3.50 -11.38
C GLY A 228 -14.12 -2.69 -10.79
N LEU A 229 -14.99 -3.30 -9.97
CA LEU A 229 -16.06 -2.58 -9.27
C LEU A 229 -15.53 -1.52 -8.30
N PHE A 230 -14.40 -1.78 -7.63
CA PHE A 230 -13.79 -0.79 -6.75
C PHE A 230 -13.26 0.41 -7.52
N PHE A 231 -12.76 0.21 -8.76
CA PHE A 231 -12.41 1.34 -9.63
C PHE A 231 -13.65 2.13 -10.07
N VAL A 232 -14.77 1.46 -10.34
CA VAL A 232 -16.04 2.13 -10.65
C VAL A 232 -16.52 2.96 -9.45
N ILE A 233 -16.51 2.37 -8.25
CA ILE A 233 -16.88 3.08 -7.02
C ILE A 233 -15.92 4.24 -6.76
N GLY A 234 -14.61 4.03 -6.89
CA GLY A 234 -13.59 5.06 -6.76
C GLY A 234 -13.79 6.22 -7.74
N LEU A 235 -14.13 5.92 -8.99
CA LEU A 235 -14.45 6.91 -10.02
C LEU A 235 -15.68 7.74 -9.65
N ILE A 236 -16.76 7.10 -9.18
CA ILE A 236 -17.99 7.79 -8.73
C ILE A 236 -17.67 8.69 -7.53
N LEU A 237 -16.89 8.20 -6.57
CA LEU A 237 -16.48 8.97 -5.40
C LEU A 237 -15.58 10.15 -5.77
N LEU A 238 -14.64 9.99 -6.71
CA LEU A 238 -13.80 11.09 -7.21
C LEU A 238 -14.64 12.20 -7.88
N ARG A 239 -15.71 11.83 -8.61
CA ARG A 239 -16.63 12.81 -9.20
C ARG A 239 -17.41 13.62 -8.16
N ARG A 240 -17.56 13.08 -6.94
CA ARG A 240 -18.24 13.77 -5.82
C ARG A 240 -17.31 14.68 -5.00
N VAL A 241 -16.02 14.73 -5.34
CA VAL A 241 -15.08 15.67 -4.71
C VAL A 241 -15.39 17.09 -5.20
N PRO A 242 -15.75 18.05 -4.32
CA PRO A 242 -16.14 19.40 -4.73
C PRO A 242 -14.99 20.11 -5.46
N LYS A 243 -15.33 20.93 -6.46
CA LYS A 243 -14.39 21.86 -7.07
C LYS A 243 -14.12 23.01 -6.10
N THR A 244 -12.96 23.68 -6.25
CA THR A 244 -12.57 24.79 -5.37
C THR A 244 -13.60 25.93 -5.39
N ALA A 245 -14.28 26.15 -6.53
CA ALA A 245 -15.30 27.19 -6.71
C ALA A 245 -16.66 26.88 -6.06
N GLU A 246 -16.87 25.70 -5.49
CA GLU A 246 -18.14 25.32 -4.82
C GLU A 246 -18.05 25.48 -3.29
N LEU A 247 -16.94 25.99 -2.77
CA LEU A 247 -16.66 26.18 -1.34
C LEU A 247 -16.56 27.68 -0.94
N GLU A 248 -16.65 28.59 -1.91
CA GLU A 248 -16.83 30.04 -1.73
C GLU A 248 -18.32 30.42 -1.80
#